data_c8ed1789c121b5d2a32bd5965596ee5b
#
_entry.id   c8ed1789c121b5d2a32bd5965596ee5b
#
_cell.length_a   1.000
_cell.length_b   1.000
_cell.length_c   1.000
_cell.angle_alpha   90.00
_cell.angle_beta   90.00
_cell.angle_gamma   90.00
#
_symmetry.space_group_name_H-M   'P 1'
#
loop_
_entity.id
_entity.type
_entity.pdbx_description
1 polymer ?
#
loop_
_entity_poly.entity_id
_entity_poly.type
_entity_poly.pdbx_seq_one_letter_code
_entity_poly.pdbx_strand_id
1 'polypeptide(L)'
;YYQAKKATHPLKGTGIGLALVKNMIDLHEAEIDVTSRFNEGSTFRVRFLINNSYPDAIHYFPAEIHLEESEENAKNVILVVDDDPEIIEYINDSLSDSYTIISARNGKEGFDMASEEIPDIVISDIMMPIMDGIEMCRILKLDVRTSHIPVVLLTAKGSLQDQKVGYDVGADSYLTKPFSSNLLKSRLKNIIDARKKYSLSSASKFKQKQELLNESIGELDKEFLKKLTAAIEANLEDEELNISYIATQMNMSHSTLYRKIKALTNLTANEFIRKVRINFAEQLLLTNKYNISEIMYRIGINSSSYFRQCFKEEFGMNPSEYLQKLKEN
;
A
#
# COMPACT_ATOMS: atom_id res chain seq x y z
N TYR A 1 -18.85 9.16 -48.59
CA TYR A 1 -18.14 7.94 -49.00
C TYR A 1 -16.89 8.33 -49.79
N TYR A 2 -15.68 8.20 -49.21
CA TYR A 2 -14.42 8.41 -49.92
C TYR A 2 -13.73 7.06 -50.09
N GLN A 3 -13.59 6.63 -51.35
CA GLN A 3 -12.74 5.52 -51.71
C GLN A 3 -11.48 6.04 -52.44
N ALA A 4 -10.28 5.64 -51.98
CA ALA A 4 -9.05 5.99 -52.65
C ALA A 4 -9.00 5.32 -54.03
N LYS A 5 -8.95 6.13 -55.11
CA LYS A 5 -8.82 5.67 -56.51
C LYS A 5 -7.38 5.30 -56.81
N LYS A 6 -6.84 4.21 -56.32
CA LYS A 6 -5.70 3.41 -56.87
C LYS A 6 -5.18 2.45 -55.79
N ALA A 7 -5.75 1.29 -55.69
CA ALA A 7 -5.07 0.14 -55.11
C ALA A 7 -5.06 -0.98 -56.14
N THR A 8 -3.92 -1.58 -56.35
CA THR A 8 -3.66 -2.64 -57.32
C THR A 8 -4.28 -4.00 -56.96
N HIS A 9 -5.06 -4.08 -55.90
CA HIS A 9 -5.95 -5.20 -55.57
C HIS A 9 -7.32 -4.68 -55.09
N PRO A 10 -8.45 -5.15 -55.69
CA PRO A 10 -9.76 -4.76 -55.27
C PRO A 10 -10.16 -5.53 -54.00
N LEU A 11 -9.76 -5.04 -52.84
CA LEU A 11 -10.43 -5.39 -51.60
C LEU A 11 -11.77 -4.64 -51.60
N LYS A 12 -12.88 -5.37 -51.88
CA LYS A 12 -14.24 -4.89 -51.80
C LYS A 12 -14.59 -4.57 -50.33
N GLY A 13 -14.14 -3.42 -49.84
CA GLY A 13 -14.71 -2.81 -48.61
C GLY A 13 -15.91 -1.97 -48.98
N THR A 14 -17.04 -2.14 -48.30
CA THR A 14 -18.29 -1.39 -48.53
C THR A 14 -18.18 0.09 -48.19
N GLY A 15 -17.03 0.56 -47.67
CA GLY A 15 -16.82 1.98 -47.26
C GLY A 15 -17.68 2.42 -46.05
N ILE A 16 -18.43 1.50 -45.42
CA ILE A 16 -19.35 1.79 -44.31
C ILE A 16 -18.62 1.80 -42.96
N GLY A 17 -17.47 1.13 -42.81
CA GLY A 17 -16.80 0.94 -41.53
C GLY A 17 -16.43 2.24 -40.82
N LEU A 18 -15.78 3.19 -41.52
CA LEU A 18 -15.39 4.48 -40.93
C LEU A 18 -16.59 5.40 -40.66
N ALA A 19 -17.65 5.30 -41.47
CA ALA A 19 -18.89 6.02 -41.22
C ALA A 19 -19.61 5.50 -39.95
N LEU A 20 -19.59 4.19 -39.72
CA LEU A 20 -20.11 3.57 -38.51
C LEU A 20 -19.32 3.98 -37.29
N VAL A 21 -17.96 3.94 -37.38
CA VAL A 21 -17.07 4.39 -36.32
C VAL A 21 -17.33 5.88 -35.97
N LYS A 22 -17.49 6.74 -36.98
CA LYS A 22 -17.82 8.16 -36.77
C LYS A 22 -19.13 8.33 -36.03
N ASN A 23 -20.19 7.62 -36.43
CA ASN A 23 -21.49 7.68 -35.76
C ASN A 23 -21.40 7.20 -34.29
N MET A 24 -20.62 6.13 -34.03
CA MET A 24 -20.43 5.65 -32.65
C MET A 24 -19.70 6.71 -31.81
N ILE A 25 -18.67 7.35 -32.36
CA ILE A 25 -17.91 8.40 -31.68
C ILE A 25 -18.79 9.62 -31.38
N ASP A 26 -19.64 10.02 -32.33
CA ASP A 26 -20.57 11.13 -32.16
C ASP A 26 -21.65 10.79 -31.11
N LEU A 27 -22.16 9.54 -31.05
CA LEU A 27 -23.08 9.07 -30.02
C LEU A 27 -22.47 9.09 -28.62
N HIS A 28 -21.14 8.99 -28.53
CA HIS A 28 -20.40 9.04 -27.28
C HIS A 28 -19.83 10.44 -26.98
N GLU A 29 -20.23 11.47 -27.72
CA GLU A 29 -19.73 12.85 -27.59
C GLU A 29 -18.19 12.92 -27.58
N ALA A 30 -17.55 11.98 -28.29
CA ALA A 30 -16.10 11.87 -28.37
C ALA A 30 -15.55 12.59 -29.63
N GLU A 31 -14.27 12.92 -29.59
CA GLU A 31 -13.55 13.50 -30.72
C GLU A 31 -12.67 12.46 -31.40
N ILE A 32 -12.58 12.51 -32.75
CA ILE A 32 -11.65 11.69 -33.54
C ILE A 32 -10.78 12.56 -34.42
N ASP A 33 -9.46 12.33 -34.32
CA ASP A 33 -8.43 12.88 -35.21
C ASP A 33 -7.80 11.76 -36.01
N VAL A 34 -7.52 12.02 -37.29
CA VAL A 34 -6.84 11.06 -38.18
C VAL A 34 -5.64 11.72 -38.84
N THR A 35 -4.47 11.13 -38.68
CA THR A 35 -3.27 11.49 -39.42
C THR A 35 -2.84 10.31 -40.28
N SER A 36 -2.63 10.55 -41.58
CA SER A 36 -2.25 9.48 -42.52
C SER A 36 -1.19 10.00 -43.46
N ARG A 37 -0.15 9.20 -43.67
CA ARG A 37 0.91 9.43 -44.69
C ARG A 37 0.99 8.26 -45.61
N PHE A 38 1.10 8.55 -46.91
CA PHE A 38 1.20 7.54 -47.94
C PHE A 38 2.44 6.68 -47.72
N ASN A 39 2.30 5.35 -47.70
CA ASN A 39 3.30 4.33 -47.38
C ASN A 39 3.87 4.33 -45.95
N GLU A 40 3.41 5.21 -45.07
CA GLU A 40 3.83 5.25 -43.65
C GLU A 40 2.75 4.72 -42.71
N GLY A 41 1.48 4.69 -43.18
CA GLY A 41 0.34 4.22 -42.39
C GLY A 41 -0.60 5.33 -41.95
N SER A 42 -1.58 4.95 -41.12
CA SER A 42 -2.61 5.87 -40.58
C SER A 42 -2.70 5.71 -39.07
N THR A 43 -2.76 6.84 -38.36
CA THR A 43 -2.98 6.89 -36.91
C THR A 43 -4.34 7.50 -36.67
N PHE A 44 -5.19 6.79 -35.93
CA PHE A 44 -6.50 7.27 -35.46
C PHE A 44 -6.36 7.56 -33.96
N ARG A 45 -6.73 8.76 -33.56
CA ARG A 45 -6.77 9.19 -32.14
C ARG A 45 -8.20 9.50 -31.78
N VAL A 46 -8.75 8.78 -30.80
CA VAL A 46 -10.09 9.01 -30.25
C VAL A 46 -9.94 9.56 -28.84
N ARG A 47 -10.64 10.68 -28.55
CA ARG A 47 -10.71 11.27 -27.21
C ARG A 47 -12.13 11.16 -26.70
N PHE A 48 -12.31 10.49 -25.60
CA PHE A 48 -13.57 10.45 -24.87
C PHE A 48 -13.54 11.49 -23.76
N LEU A 49 -14.68 12.17 -23.54
CA LEU A 49 -14.83 13.04 -22.38
C LEU A 49 -14.94 12.18 -21.12
N ILE A 50 -14.10 12.47 -20.15
CA ILE A 50 -14.20 11.87 -18.81
C ILE A 50 -15.22 12.72 -18.03
N ASN A 51 -16.50 12.43 -18.25
CA ASN A 51 -17.60 13.03 -17.51
C ASN A 51 -18.56 11.91 -17.10
N ASN A 52 -19.53 12.21 -16.23
CA ASN A 52 -20.56 11.26 -15.79
C ASN A 52 -21.55 10.83 -16.88
N SER A 53 -21.25 11.04 -18.17
CA SER A 53 -22.09 10.63 -19.30
C SER A 53 -22.15 9.12 -19.49
N TYR A 54 -21.33 8.36 -18.80
CA TYR A 54 -21.30 6.88 -18.83
C TYR A 54 -21.41 6.30 -17.42
N PRO A 55 -22.61 6.30 -16.82
CA PRO A 55 -22.79 5.80 -15.44
C PRO A 55 -22.44 4.31 -15.28
N ASP A 56 -22.45 3.54 -16.37
CA ASP A 56 -22.07 2.12 -16.39
C ASP A 56 -20.63 1.88 -16.90
N ALA A 57 -19.90 2.92 -17.27
CA ALA A 57 -18.51 2.78 -17.64
C ALA A 57 -17.73 2.36 -16.38
N ILE A 58 -16.87 1.36 -16.55
CA ILE A 58 -15.83 1.09 -15.55
C ILE A 58 -14.98 2.36 -15.51
N HIS A 59 -15.28 3.24 -14.56
CA HIS A 59 -14.39 4.34 -14.24
C HIS A 59 -13.14 3.70 -13.63
N TYR A 60 -12.24 3.30 -14.51
CA TYR A 60 -10.85 3.16 -14.11
C TYR A 60 -10.44 4.61 -13.85
N PHE A 61 -10.61 5.08 -12.60
CA PHE A 61 -9.77 6.15 -12.15
C PHE A 61 -8.36 5.59 -12.31
N PRO A 62 -7.51 6.13 -13.17
CA PRO A 62 -6.12 5.98 -12.90
C PRO A 62 -6.04 6.56 -11.48
N ALA A 63 -5.94 5.71 -10.46
CA ALA A 63 -5.32 6.12 -9.23
C ALA A 63 -4.24 7.05 -9.71
N GLU A 64 -4.29 8.33 -9.29
CA GLU A 64 -3.30 9.28 -9.73
C GLU A 64 -2.02 8.48 -9.83
N ILE A 65 -1.50 8.36 -11.05
CA ILE A 65 -0.20 7.80 -11.28
C ILE A 65 0.75 8.90 -10.78
N HIS A 66 0.67 9.23 -9.50
CA HIS A 66 1.81 9.48 -8.70
C HIS A 66 2.48 8.12 -8.65
N LEU A 67 3.34 7.92 -9.66
CA LEU A 67 4.50 7.04 -9.58
C LEU A 67 4.45 6.09 -8.35
N GLU A 68 3.40 5.24 -8.23
CA GLU A 68 3.59 3.93 -7.73
C GLU A 68 4.44 3.26 -8.82
N GLU A 69 5.69 3.77 -8.96
CA GLU A 69 6.75 2.95 -9.50
C GLU A 69 6.56 1.63 -8.80
N SER A 70 6.32 0.63 -9.58
CA SER A 70 6.17 -0.75 -9.20
C SER A 70 7.15 -1.08 -8.07
N GLU A 71 6.74 -0.82 -6.81
CA GLU A 71 7.51 -1.15 -5.59
C GLU A 71 7.63 -2.68 -5.41
N GLU A 72 7.09 -3.47 -6.32
CA GLU A 72 7.32 -4.92 -6.33
C GLU A 72 8.81 -5.28 -6.41
N ASN A 73 9.68 -4.32 -6.82
CA ASN A 73 11.14 -4.49 -6.84
C ASN A 73 11.91 -3.47 -5.99
N ALA A 74 11.25 -2.60 -5.22
CA ALA A 74 11.96 -1.69 -4.34
C ALA A 74 12.64 -2.48 -3.21
N LYS A 75 13.95 -2.29 -3.06
CA LYS A 75 14.70 -2.88 -1.95
C LYS A 75 14.19 -2.29 -0.64
N ASN A 76 14.06 -3.12 0.39
CA ASN A 76 13.74 -2.64 1.74
C ASN A 76 14.80 -1.62 2.20
N VAL A 77 14.36 -0.58 2.89
CA VAL A 77 15.21 0.49 3.41
C VAL A 77 15.65 0.17 4.83
N ILE A 78 16.94 0.19 5.08
CA ILE A 78 17.53 -0.02 6.42
C ILE A 78 18.22 1.27 6.84
N LEU A 79 17.87 1.78 8.02
CA LEU A 79 18.58 2.87 8.66
C LEU A 79 19.65 2.29 9.61
N VAL A 80 20.89 2.68 9.38
CA VAL A 80 22.04 2.32 10.24
C VAL A 80 22.45 3.54 11.04
N VAL A 81 22.49 3.40 12.37
CA VAL A 81 22.84 4.48 13.29
C VAL A 81 24.04 4.04 14.12
N ASP A 82 25.18 4.62 13.88
CA ASP A 82 26.45 4.33 14.58
C ASP A 82 27.36 5.57 14.48
N ASP A 83 28.07 5.94 15.53
CA ASP A 83 29.01 7.05 15.51
C ASP A 83 30.35 6.67 14.86
N ASP A 84 30.61 5.37 14.73
CA ASP A 84 31.79 4.83 14.04
C ASP A 84 31.53 4.66 12.53
N PRO A 85 32.17 5.46 11.66
CA PRO A 85 32.01 5.36 10.22
C PRO A 85 32.46 4.01 9.65
N GLU A 86 33.42 3.30 10.29
CA GLU A 86 33.87 1.99 9.81
C GLU A 86 32.79 0.92 9.98
N ILE A 87 31.98 1.01 11.02
CA ILE A 87 30.86 0.12 11.24
C ILE A 87 29.74 0.39 10.21
N ILE A 88 29.45 1.67 9.93
CA ILE A 88 28.48 2.05 8.90
C ILE A 88 28.94 1.50 7.53
N GLU A 89 30.19 1.69 7.16
CA GLU A 89 30.75 1.19 5.90
C GLU A 89 30.70 -0.34 5.83
N TYR A 90 31.11 -1.03 6.89
CA TYR A 90 31.03 -2.49 6.96
C TYR A 90 29.60 -3.03 6.78
N ILE A 91 28.60 -2.40 7.41
CA ILE A 91 27.19 -2.78 7.27
C ILE A 91 26.71 -2.47 5.86
N ASN A 92 27.05 -1.31 5.32
CA ASN A 92 26.69 -0.91 3.95
C ASN A 92 27.25 -1.90 2.93
N ASP A 93 28.54 -2.23 2.97
CA ASP A 93 29.17 -3.19 2.07
C ASP A 93 28.55 -4.59 2.19
N SER A 94 28.15 -4.95 3.40
CA SER A 94 27.52 -6.24 3.65
C SER A 94 26.11 -6.34 3.10
N LEU A 95 25.33 -5.24 3.03
CA LEU A 95 23.89 -5.27 2.81
C LEU A 95 23.41 -4.58 1.52
N SER A 96 24.21 -3.70 0.89
CA SER A 96 23.80 -2.86 -0.24
C SER A 96 23.33 -3.63 -1.48
N ASP A 97 23.77 -4.88 -1.66
CA ASP A 97 23.27 -5.76 -2.73
C ASP A 97 21.75 -6.04 -2.60
N SER A 98 21.25 -6.16 -1.37
CA SER A 98 19.89 -6.61 -1.06
C SER A 98 18.98 -5.54 -0.49
N TYR A 99 19.55 -4.46 0.05
CA TYR A 99 18.84 -3.41 0.78
C TYR A 99 19.30 -2.03 0.34
N THR A 100 18.45 -1.03 0.51
CA THR A 100 18.83 0.38 0.44
C THR A 100 19.25 0.83 1.83
N ILE A 101 20.49 1.34 1.96
CA ILE A 101 21.03 1.74 3.25
C ILE A 101 21.03 3.27 3.35
N ILE A 102 20.46 3.77 4.44
CA ILE A 102 20.61 5.16 4.88
C ILE A 102 21.30 5.16 6.25
N SER A 103 22.02 6.22 6.59
CA SER A 103 22.82 6.22 7.81
C SER A 103 22.74 7.53 8.58
N ALA A 104 22.88 7.43 9.91
CA ALA A 104 22.97 8.54 10.84
C ALA A 104 24.11 8.29 11.83
N ARG A 105 24.65 9.36 12.45
CA ARG A 105 25.82 9.27 13.32
C ARG A 105 25.53 9.36 14.82
N ASN A 106 24.28 9.51 15.19
CA ASN A 106 23.82 9.54 16.58
C ASN A 106 22.31 9.28 16.64
N GLY A 107 21.81 8.98 17.83
CA GLY A 107 20.40 8.65 18.00
C GLY A 107 19.43 9.77 17.64
N LYS A 108 19.86 11.05 17.78
CA LYS A 108 18.99 12.18 17.39
C LYS A 108 18.77 12.25 15.88
N GLU A 109 19.87 12.19 15.10
CA GLU A 109 19.80 12.11 13.64
C GLU A 109 19.02 10.86 13.20
N GLY A 110 19.29 9.72 13.87
CA GLY A 110 18.60 8.46 13.61
C GLY A 110 17.08 8.56 13.78
N PHE A 111 16.62 9.20 14.85
CA PHE A 111 15.19 9.44 15.09
C PHE A 111 14.59 10.37 14.05
N ASP A 112 15.26 11.46 13.71
CA ASP A 112 14.77 12.43 12.72
C ASP A 112 14.63 11.75 11.34
N MET A 113 15.67 11.03 10.89
CA MET A 113 15.64 10.26 9.64
C MET A 113 14.58 9.15 9.65
N ALA A 114 14.44 8.41 10.77
CA ALA A 114 13.41 7.38 10.87
C ALA A 114 12.00 7.95 10.80
N SER A 115 11.78 9.17 11.28
CA SER A 115 10.49 9.86 11.24
C SER A 115 10.13 10.40 9.85
N GLU A 116 11.12 10.74 9.03
CA GLU A 116 10.95 11.24 7.66
C GLU A 116 10.89 10.11 6.65
N GLU A 117 11.85 9.17 6.72
CA GLU A 117 12.03 8.12 5.72
C GLU A 117 11.24 6.83 6.01
N ILE A 118 10.77 6.65 7.25
CA ILE A 118 10.04 5.44 7.71
C ILE A 118 10.70 4.16 7.19
N PRO A 119 11.94 3.83 7.62
CA PRO A 119 12.65 2.65 7.13
C PRO A 119 11.98 1.35 7.57
N ASP A 120 12.26 0.26 6.85
CA ASP A 120 11.75 -1.07 7.19
C ASP A 120 12.37 -1.64 8.45
N ILE A 121 13.64 -1.28 8.75
CA ILE A 121 14.37 -1.69 9.95
C ILE A 121 15.35 -0.58 10.34
N VAL A 122 15.54 -0.39 11.64
CA VAL A 122 16.63 0.40 12.21
C VAL A 122 17.65 -0.54 12.84
N ILE A 123 18.94 -0.37 12.51
CA ILE A 123 20.07 -0.99 13.18
C ILE A 123 20.81 0.13 13.90
N SER A 124 20.97 0.02 15.22
CA SER A 124 21.59 1.10 15.99
C SER A 124 22.63 0.57 16.96
N ASP A 125 23.78 1.24 17.03
CA ASP A 125 24.65 1.09 18.19
C ASP A 125 23.95 1.60 19.45
N ILE A 126 24.31 1.03 20.59
CA ILE A 126 23.81 1.48 21.90
C ILE A 126 24.56 2.73 22.35
N MET A 127 25.91 2.72 22.24
CA MET A 127 26.76 3.74 22.83
C MET A 127 27.11 4.82 21.79
N MET A 128 26.36 5.88 21.75
CA MET A 128 26.57 6.99 20.83
C MET A 128 26.49 8.34 21.54
N PRO A 129 27.17 9.39 21.03
CA PRO A 129 27.06 10.74 21.56
C PRO A 129 25.67 11.34 21.30
N ILE A 130 25.33 12.40 22.02
CA ILE A 130 24.11 13.22 21.90
C ILE A 130 22.85 12.47 22.36
N MET A 131 22.53 11.33 21.76
CA MET A 131 21.44 10.43 22.13
C MET A 131 21.90 8.99 21.87
N ASP A 132 21.81 8.16 22.89
CA ASP A 132 22.16 6.74 22.78
C ASP A 132 21.08 5.93 22.06
N GLY A 133 21.42 4.69 21.64
CA GLY A 133 20.50 3.84 20.87
C GLY A 133 19.31 3.32 21.69
N ILE A 134 19.43 3.21 23.01
CA ILE A 134 18.34 2.80 23.90
C ILE A 134 17.30 3.91 23.99
N GLU A 135 17.73 5.15 24.20
CA GLU A 135 16.85 6.31 24.23
C GLU A 135 16.18 6.54 22.88
N MET A 136 16.92 6.44 21.77
CA MET A 136 16.36 6.50 20.43
C MET A 136 15.30 5.41 20.22
N CYS A 137 15.59 4.15 20.58
CA CYS A 137 14.65 3.05 20.47
C CYS A 137 13.37 3.35 21.27
N ARG A 138 13.49 3.84 22.49
CA ARG A 138 12.37 4.21 23.34
C ARG A 138 11.47 5.25 22.67
N ILE A 139 12.05 6.32 22.14
CA ILE A 139 11.30 7.39 21.47
C ILE A 139 10.64 6.87 20.20
N LEU A 140 11.34 6.06 19.38
CA LEU A 140 10.76 5.43 18.19
C LEU A 140 9.54 4.58 18.52
N LYS A 141 9.59 3.81 19.60
CA LYS A 141 8.49 2.92 20.02
C LYS A 141 7.30 3.68 20.64
N LEU A 142 7.51 4.89 21.12
CA LEU A 142 6.46 5.76 21.67
C LEU A 142 5.81 6.68 20.63
N ASP A 143 6.43 6.93 19.50
CA ASP A 143 5.87 7.76 18.43
C ASP A 143 4.98 6.90 17.51
N VAL A 144 3.72 7.31 17.36
CA VAL A 144 2.75 6.61 16.50
C VAL A 144 3.21 6.46 15.05
N ARG A 145 4.09 7.35 14.55
CA ARG A 145 4.60 7.30 13.18
C ARG A 145 5.62 6.17 12.98
N THR A 146 6.41 5.86 14.02
CA THR A 146 7.58 4.98 13.96
C THR A 146 7.48 3.73 14.84
N SER A 147 6.47 3.62 15.70
CA SER A 147 6.27 2.50 16.65
C SER A 147 6.36 1.11 16.00
N HIS A 148 5.92 1.00 14.76
CA HIS A 148 5.94 -0.25 13.99
C HIS A 148 7.32 -0.63 13.46
N ILE A 149 8.31 0.29 13.42
CA ILE A 149 9.64 0.04 12.86
C ILE A 149 10.42 -0.88 13.81
N PRO A 150 10.92 -2.04 13.34
CA PRO A 150 11.77 -2.89 14.17
C PRO A 150 13.13 -2.25 14.40
N VAL A 151 13.61 -2.39 15.62
CA VAL A 151 14.92 -1.89 16.05
C VAL A 151 15.81 -3.05 16.45
N VAL A 152 16.98 -3.16 15.81
CA VAL A 152 18.06 -4.10 16.15
C VAL A 152 19.17 -3.30 16.84
N LEU A 153 19.41 -3.55 18.11
CA LEU A 153 20.48 -2.89 18.86
C LEU A 153 21.80 -3.67 18.77
N LEU A 154 22.86 -2.95 18.43
CA LEU A 154 24.23 -3.47 18.44
C LEU A 154 24.83 -3.23 19.83
N THR A 155 25.35 -4.27 20.48
CA THR A 155 25.83 -4.19 21.86
C THR A 155 27.27 -4.73 21.99
N ALA A 156 28.07 -4.16 22.90
CA ALA A 156 29.36 -4.72 23.22
C ALA A 156 29.22 -6.06 23.97
N LYS A 157 30.25 -6.93 23.83
CA LYS A 157 30.29 -8.25 24.48
C LYS A 157 30.33 -8.07 26.01
N GLY A 158 29.34 -8.62 26.72
CA GLY A 158 29.35 -8.69 28.20
C GLY A 158 28.30 -7.85 28.92
N SER A 159 27.48 -7.02 28.23
CA SER A 159 26.46 -6.20 28.88
C SER A 159 25.10 -6.89 28.93
N LEU A 160 24.96 -7.88 29.82
CA LEU A 160 23.64 -8.50 30.12
C LEU A 160 22.65 -7.47 30.68
N GLN A 161 23.15 -6.41 31.33
CA GLN A 161 22.31 -5.32 31.84
C GLN A 161 21.73 -4.48 30.69
N ASP A 162 22.52 -4.14 29.68
CA ASP A 162 22.03 -3.37 28.52
C ASP A 162 21.01 -4.15 27.71
N GLN A 163 21.20 -5.48 27.58
CA GLN A 163 20.20 -6.33 26.92
C GLN A 163 18.86 -6.33 27.66
N LYS A 164 18.86 -6.40 29.00
CA LYS A 164 17.63 -6.38 29.79
C LYS A 164 16.91 -5.04 29.67
N VAL A 165 17.65 -3.93 29.85
CA VAL A 165 17.11 -2.57 29.68
C VAL A 165 16.54 -2.36 28.29
N GLY A 166 17.21 -2.83 27.27
CA GLY A 166 16.78 -2.66 25.90
C GLY A 166 15.55 -3.50 25.53
N TYR A 167 15.36 -4.71 26.09
CA TYR A 167 14.07 -5.44 25.96
C TYR A 167 12.94 -4.67 26.62
N ASP A 168 13.18 -4.03 27.75
CA ASP A 168 12.18 -3.23 28.46
C ASP A 168 11.77 -2.00 27.65
N VAL A 169 12.61 -1.44 26.76
CA VAL A 169 12.27 -0.32 25.87
C VAL A 169 11.67 -0.75 24.52
N GLY A 170 11.52 -2.05 24.29
CA GLY A 170 10.83 -2.58 23.12
C GLY A 170 11.71 -2.83 21.88
N ALA A 171 13.02 -3.01 22.04
CA ALA A 171 13.88 -3.45 20.94
C ALA A 171 13.48 -4.85 20.45
N ASP A 172 13.42 -5.04 19.13
CA ASP A 172 12.98 -6.30 18.52
C ASP A 172 14.10 -7.36 18.49
N SER A 173 15.37 -6.94 18.53
CA SER A 173 16.50 -7.84 18.51
C SER A 173 17.80 -7.17 19.02
N TYR A 174 18.76 -8.02 19.41
CA TYR A 174 20.11 -7.64 19.81
C TYR A 174 21.15 -8.41 19.00
N LEU A 175 22.26 -7.74 18.68
CA LEU A 175 23.40 -8.33 18.03
C LEU A 175 24.69 -7.87 18.72
N THR A 176 25.49 -8.83 19.22
CA THR A 176 26.71 -8.51 19.96
C THR A 176 27.89 -8.24 19.01
N LYS A 177 28.58 -7.12 19.18
CA LYS A 177 29.83 -6.80 18.50
C LYS A 177 31.00 -7.65 19.11
N PRO A 178 31.90 -8.23 18.28
CA PRO A 178 31.90 -8.26 16.83
C PRO A 178 30.92 -9.29 16.27
N PHE A 179 30.25 -8.94 15.16
CA PHE A 179 29.31 -9.82 14.46
C PHE A 179 29.77 -10.09 13.03
N SER A 180 29.35 -11.23 12.49
CA SER A 180 29.54 -11.53 11.07
C SER A 180 28.41 -10.99 10.21
N SER A 181 28.72 -10.64 8.95
CA SER A 181 27.71 -10.20 7.97
C SER A 181 26.62 -11.25 7.76
N ASN A 182 26.96 -12.55 7.79
CA ASN A 182 25.99 -13.64 7.65
C ASN A 182 24.98 -13.68 8.81
N LEU A 183 25.44 -13.44 10.04
CA LEU A 183 24.58 -13.40 11.22
C LEU A 183 23.63 -12.20 11.14
N LEU A 184 24.14 -11.03 10.75
CA LEU A 184 23.33 -9.83 10.52
C LEU A 184 22.27 -10.08 9.45
N LYS A 185 22.66 -10.56 8.26
CA LYS A 185 21.74 -10.90 7.16
C LYS A 185 20.64 -11.86 7.60
N SER A 186 20.99 -12.92 8.31
CA SER A 186 20.00 -13.89 8.80
C SER A 186 19.03 -13.29 9.79
N ARG A 187 19.50 -12.40 10.68
CA ARG A 187 18.64 -11.71 11.66
C ARG A 187 17.66 -10.78 10.98
N LEU A 188 18.13 -9.94 10.05
CA LEU A 188 17.28 -9.02 9.29
C LEU A 188 16.24 -9.76 8.45
N LYS A 189 16.67 -10.82 7.75
CA LYS A 189 15.75 -11.66 6.98
C LYS A 189 14.65 -12.25 7.86
N ASN A 190 14.98 -12.78 9.04
CA ASN A 190 13.99 -13.35 9.96
C ASN A 190 12.97 -12.31 10.41
N ILE A 191 13.40 -11.06 10.70
CA ILE A 191 12.50 -9.97 11.09
C ILE A 191 11.55 -9.61 9.93
N ILE A 192 12.09 -9.45 8.71
CA ILE A 192 11.30 -9.12 7.51
C ILE A 192 10.33 -10.26 7.17
N ASP A 193 10.80 -11.51 7.18
CA ASP A 193 9.98 -12.69 6.84
C ASP A 193 8.87 -12.93 7.87
N ALA A 194 9.14 -12.71 9.17
CA ALA A 194 8.12 -12.77 10.20
C ALA A 194 6.99 -11.76 9.91
N ARG A 195 7.32 -10.51 9.58
CA ARG A 195 6.34 -9.49 9.20
C ARG A 195 5.54 -9.88 7.96
N LYS A 196 6.21 -10.36 6.91
CA LYS A 196 5.55 -10.82 5.68
C LYS A 196 4.60 -11.99 5.93
N LYS A 197 4.95 -12.93 6.79
CA LYS A 197 4.08 -14.08 7.13
C LYS A 197 2.78 -13.64 7.81
N TYR A 198 2.83 -12.67 8.71
CA TYR A 198 1.62 -12.12 9.33
C TYR A 198 0.73 -11.37 8.32
N SER A 199 1.31 -10.85 7.23
CA SER A 199 0.56 -10.18 6.17
C SER A 199 0.00 -11.11 5.09
N LEU A 200 0.68 -12.23 4.79
CA LEU A 200 0.33 -13.16 3.70
C LEU A 200 -0.66 -14.27 4.09
N SER A 201 -0.93 -14.50 5.36
CA SER A 201 -1.91 -15.53 5.80
C SER A 201 -3.34 -15.09 5.56
N SER A 202 -3.74 -14.90 4.30
CA SER A 202 -5.04 -14.32 4.15
C SER A 202 -5.72 -14.35 2.81
N ALA A 203 -6.43 -15.40 2.56
CA ALA A 203 -7.63 -15.35 1.76
C ALA A 203 -8.91 -15.51 2.64
N SER A 204 -8.84 -15.41 3.96
CA SER A 204 -10.00 -15.62 4.82
C SER A 204 -10.17 -14.51 5.86
N LYS A 205 -11.22 -13.71 5.63
CA LYS A 205 -11.91 -12.82 6.58
C LYS A 205 -11.07 -11.76 7.29
N PHE A 206 -11.15 -10.53 6.80
CA PHE A 206 -10.54 -9.33 7.37
C PHE A 206 -10.76 -9.20 8.90
N LYS A 207 -11.92 -9.58 9.43
CA LYS A 207 -12.20 -9.62 10.88
C LYS A 207 -11.32 -10.60 11.65
N GLN A 208 -11.16 -11.85 11.17
CA GLN A 208 -10.27 -12.83 11.82
C GLN A 208 -8.80 -12.42 11.74
N LYS A 209 -8.40 -11.74 10.64
CA LYS A 209 -7.06 -11.20 10.48
C LYS A 209 -6.82 -9.99 11.39
N GLN A 210 -7.81 -9.14 11.60
CA GLN A 210 -7.72 -8.02 12.54
C GLN A 210 -7.56 -8.52 13.98
N GLU A 211 -8.19 -9.63 14.36
CA GLU A 211 -7.97 -10.29 15.65
C GLU A 211 -6.57 -10.88 15.79
N LEU A 212 -6.05 -11.57 14.77
CA LEU A 212 -4.70 -12.14 14.76
C LEU A 212 -3.61 -11.05 14.70
N LEU A 213 -3.82 -9.98 13.94
CA LEU A 213 -2.94 -8.80 13.95
C LEU A 213 -2.92 -8.16 15.34
N ASN A 214 -4.06 -8.13 16.04
CA ASN A 214 -4.17 -7.58 17.38
C ASN A 214 -3.36 -8.34 18.43
N GLU A 215 -2.99 -9.59 18.21
CA GLU A 215 -2.13 -10.36 19.13
C GLU A 215 -0.64 -10.11 18.89
N SER A 216 -0.24 -9.68 17.68
CA SER A 216 1.15 -9.61 17.24
C SER A 216 1.72 -8.20 17.12
N ILE A 217 0.89 -7.16 17.16
CA ILE A 217 1.30 -5.75 17.04
C ILE A 217 1.15 -4.99 18.36
N GLY A 218 1.97 -3.93 18.54
CA GLY A 218 1.91 -3.09 19.74
C GLY A 218 0.59 -2.32 19.87
N GLU A 219 0.27 -1.91 21.09
CA GLU A 219 -1.00 -1.21 21.41
C GLU A 219 -1.16 0.10 20.60
N LEU A 220 -0.07 0.86 20.37
CA LEU A 220 -0.11 2.08 19.55
C LEU A 220 -0.51 1.81 18.10
N ASP A 221 -0.04 0.69 17.54
CA ASP A 221 -0.34 0.31 16.17
C ASP A 221 -1.77 -0.25 16.04
N LYS A 222 -2.27 -0.92 17.07
CA LYS A 222 -3.69 -1.31 17.16
C LYS A 222 -4.61 -0.09 17.19
N GLU A 223 -4.28 0.88 18.04
CA GLU A 223 -5.04 2.13 18.15
C GLU A 223 -4.98 2.92 16.84
N PHE A 224 -3.82 2.96 16.18
CA PHE A 224 -3.67 3.57 14.87
C PHE A 224 -4.58 2.92 13.83
N LEU A 225 -4.57 1.58 13.69
CA LEU A 225 -5.44 0.88 12.75
C LEU A 225 -6.92 1.06 13.06
N LYS A 226 -7.29 1.11 14.33
CA LYS A 226 -8.66 1.40 14.76
C LYS A 226 -9.09 2.81 14.37
N LYS A 227 -8.25 3.83 14.60
CA LYS A 227 -8.51 5.22 14.19
C LYS A 227 -8.58 5.36 12.68
N LEU A 228 -7.66 4.72 11.96
CA LEU A 228 -7.64 4.70 10.49
C LEU A 228 -8.93 4.09 9.93
N THR A 229 -9.35 2.92 10.43
CA THR A 229 -10.60 2.28 10.02
C THR A 229 -11.80 3.17 10.30
N ALA A 230 -11.89 3.76 11.49
CA ALA A 230 -12.98 4.68 11.85
C ALA A 230 -13.01 5.94 10.96
N ALA A 231 -11.85 6.50 10.60
CA ALA A 231 -11.77 7.65 9.70
C ALA A 231 -12.28 7.31 8.29
N ILE A 232 -11.99 6.10 7.80
CA ILE A 232 -12.52 5.60 6.52
C ILE A 232 -14.03 5.35 6.63
N GLU A 233 -14.49 4.67 7.68
CA GLU A 233 -15.91 4.35 7.90
C GLU A 233 -16.79 5.62 8.03
N ALA A 234 -16.28 6.69 8.60
CA ALA A 234 -16.97 7.97 8.70
C ALA A 234 -17.17 8.67 7.33
N ASN A 235 -16.44 8.26 6.30
CA ASN A 235 -16.42 8.89 4.98
C ASN A 235 -16.69 7.88 3.84
N LEU A 236 -17.38 6.77 4.13
CA LEU A 236 -17.58 5.69 3.15
C LEU A 236 -18.39 6.11 1.93
N GLU A 237 -19.36 7.02 2.11
CA GLU A 237 -20.24 7.50 1.02
C GLU A 237 -19.49 8.43 0.04
N ASP A 238 -18.34 8.97 0.45
CA ASP A 238 -17.50 9.81 -0.41
C ASP A 238 -16.74 8.95 -1.42
N GLU A 239 -17.13 9.06 -2.68
CA GLU A 239 -16.47 8.35 -3.79
C GLU A 239 -15.03 8.80 -4.03
N GLU A 240 -14.74 10.06 -3.73
CA GLU A 240 -13.42 10.67 -3.88
C GLU A 240 -12.51 10.48 -2.66
N LEU A 241 -12.96 9.69 -1.67
CA LEU A 241 -12.17 9.39 -0.49
C LEU A 241 -10.80 8.82 -0.89
N ASN A 242 -9.77 9.57 -0.60
CA ASN A 242 -8.39 9.24 -0.94
C ASN A 242 -7.46 9.30 0.26
N ILE A 243 -6.26 8.77 0.09
CA ILE A 243 -5.26 8.70 1.16
C ILE A 243 -4.83 10.08 1.68
N SER A 244 -4.81 11.12 0.83
CA SER A 244 -4.42 12.48 1.23
C SER A 244 -5.41 13.08 2.23
N TYR A 245 -6.72 12.86 2.02
CA TYR A 245 -7.74 13.27 2.97
C TYR A 245 -7.57 12.54 4.31
N ILE A 246 -7.39 11.22 4.28
CA ILE A 246 -7.18 10.41 5.49
C ILE A 246 -5.89 10.83 6.21
N ALA A 247 -4.81 11.12 5.49
CA ALA A 247 -3.55 11.59 6.07
C ALA A 247 -3.74 12.88 6.88
N THR A 248 -4.51 13.83 6.34
CA THR A 248 -4.87 15.06 7.06
C THR A 248 -5.65 14.76 8.33
N GLN A 249 -6.64 13.86 8.29
CA GLN A 249 -7.42 13.43 9.45
C GLN A 249 -6.57 12.75 10.53
N MET A 250 -5.54 12.02 10.10
CA MET A 250 -4.61 11.31 10.99
C MET A 250 -3.44 12.17 11.48
N ASN A 251 -3.36 13.45 11.06
CA ASN A 251 -2.23 14.36 11.31
C ASN A 251 -0.87 13.77 10.88
N MET A 252 -0.86 13.14 9.71
CA MET A 252 0.33 12.53 9.12
C MET A 252 0.58 13.06 7.71
N SER A 253 1.84 12.99 7.23
CA SER A 253 2.11 13.18 5.81
C SER A 253 1.55 12.00 5.00
N HIS A 254 1.25 12.25 3.72
CA HIS A 254 0.79 11.19 2.81
C HIS A 254 1.78 10.00 2.78
N SER A 255 3.07 10.28 2.65
CA SER A 255 4.12 9.25 2.60
C SER A 255 4.23 8.44 3.89
N THR A 256 4.18 9.12 5.06
CA THR A 256 4.21 8.46 6.37
C THR A 256 3.01 7.52 6.56
N LEU A 257 1.80 8.00 6.23
CA LEU A 257 0.58 7.19 6.33
C LEU A 257 0.64 5.98 5.40
N TYR A 258 1.02 6.20 4.13
CA TYR A 258 1.14 5.14 3.13
C TYR A 258 2.12 4.05 3.58
N ARG A 259 3.36 4.43 3.96
CA ARG A 259 4.39 3.49 4.41
C ARG A 259 3.96 2.73 5.68
N LYS A 260 3.32 3.41 6.64
CA LYS A 260 2.82 2.76 7.86
C LYS A 260 1.69 1.76 7.57
N ILE A 261 0.73 2.10 6.72
CA ILE A 261 -0.32 1.15 6.29
C ILE A 261 0.33 -0.08 5.65
N LYS A 262 1.25 0.14 4.70
CA LYS A 262 1.96 -0.93 4.00
C LYS A 262 2.75 -1.81 4.98
N ALA A 263 3.49 -1.22 5.91
CA ALA A 263 4.27 -1.95 6.90
C ALA A 263 3.41 -2.80 7.84
N LEU A 264 2.27 -2.29 8.30
CA LEU A 264 1.39 -2.99 9.23
C LEU A 264 0.49 -4.03 8.56
N THR A 265 0.03 -3.78 7.32
CA THR A 265 -1.01 -4.58 6.67
C THR A 265 -0.54 -5.31 5.42
N ASN A 266 0.60 -4.92 4.86
CA ASN A 266 1.11 -5.29 3.53
C ASN A 266 0.16 -4.92 2.38
N LEU A 267 -0.81 -4.05 2.63
CA LEU A 267 -1.73 -3.53 1.63
C LEU A 267 -1.28 -2.13 1.21
N THR A 268 -1.52 -1.77 -0.03
CA THR A 268 -1.50 -0.36 -0.42
C THR A 268 -2.64 0.38 0.29
N ALA A 269 -2.55 1.69 0.40
CA ALA A 269 -3.58 2.48 1.04
C ALA A 269 -4.95 2.34 0.36
N ASN A 270 -4.96 2.29 -0.98
CA ASN A 270 -6.18 2.08 -1.77
C ASN A 270 -6.78 0.69 -1.56
N GLU A 271 -5.95 -0.36 -1.48
CA GLU A 271 -6.41 -1.71 -1.12
C GLU A 271 -6.99 -1.75 0.29
N PHE A 272 -6.39 -1.04 1.24
CA PHE A 272 -6.88 -0.97 2.61
C PHE A 272 -8.26 -0.28 2.67
N ILE A 273 -8.42 0.89 2.03
CA ILE A 273 -9.70 1.60 1.92
C ILE A 273 -10.76 0.69 1.27
N ARG A 274 -10.42 0.05 0.14
CA ARG A 274 -11.30 -0.90 -0.55
C ARG A 274 -11.75 -2.03 0.38
N LYS A 275 -10.83 -2.62 1.14
CA LYS A 275 -11.17 -3.69 2.08
C LYS A 275 -12.10 -3.22 3.19
N VAL A 276 -11.88 -2.04 3.76
CA VAL A 276 -12.80 -1.47 4.75
C VAL A 276 -14.19 -1.29 4.15
N ARG A 277 -14.31 -0.72 2.94
CA ARG A 277 -15.57 -0.54 2.22
C ARG A 277 -16.30 -1.87 2.01
N ILE A 278 -15.62 -2.90 1.53
CA ILE A 278 -16.20 -4.22 1.25
C ILE A 278 -16.62 -4.94 2.54
N ASN A 279 -15.86 -4.80 3.63
CA ASN A 279 -16.25 -5.39 4.92
C ASN A 279 -17.45 -4.64 5.55
N PHE A 280 -17.56 -3.33 5.35
CA PHE A 280 -18.72 -2.58 5.77
C PHE A 280 -19.97 -2.97 4.95
N ALA A 281 -19.81 -3.24 3.65
CA ALA A 281 -20.89 -3.78 2.82
C ALA A 281 -21.41 -5.12 3.35
N GLU A 282 -20.53 -6.01 3.81
CA GLU A 282 -20.92 -7.28 4.44
C GLU A 282 -21.77 -7.03 5.69
N GLN A 283 -21.37 -6.07 6.54
CA GLN A 283 -22.15 -5.71 7.72
C GLN A 283 -23.54 -5.18 7.35
N LEU A 284 -23.66 -4.33 6.31
CA LEU A 284 -24.94 -3.84 5.82
C LEU A 284 -25.80 -4.97 5.24
N LEU A 285 -25.23 -5.92 4.51
CA LEU A 285 -25.92 -7.11 4.01
C LEU A 285 -26.50 -7.95 5.15
N LEU A 286 -25.77 -8.13 6.25
CA LEU A 286 -26.23 -8.86 7.43
C LEU A 286 -27.44 -8.20 8.09
N THR A 287 -27.61 -6.88 7.99
CA THR A 287 -28.79 -6.20 8.54
C THR A 287 -30.08 -6.52 7.78
N ASN A 288 -29.98 -7.00 6.54
CA ASN A 288 -31.10 -7.27 5.62
C ASN A 288 -32.04 -6.07 5.40
N LYS A 289 -31.56 -4.85 5.65
CA LYS A 289 -32.35 -3.60 5.54
C LYS A 289 -32.19 -2.92 4.19
N TYR A 290 -31.13 -3.20 3.45
CA TYR A 290 -30.74 -2.49 2.24
C TYR A 290 -30.61 -3.46 1.07
N ASN A 291 -30.99 -3.01 -0.12
CA ASN A 291 -30.68 -3.73 -1.34
C ASN A 291 -29.21 -3.50 -1.78
N ILE A 292 -28.74 -4.30 -2.73
CA ILE A 292 -27.34 -4.25 -3.18
C ILE A 292 -26.95 -2.86 -3.72
N SER A 293 -27.84 -2.20 -4.45
CA SER A 293 -27.56 -0.86 -5.01
C SER A 293 -27.47 0.21 -3.92
N GLU A 294 -28.33 0.15 -2.90
CA GLU A 294 -28.25 1.03 -1.74
C GLU A 294 -26.97 0.81 -0.92
N ILE A 295 -26.54 -0.44 -0.79
CA ILE A 295 -25.28 -0.78 -0.12
C ILE A 295 -24.08 -0.21 -0.89
N MET A 296 -24.05 -0.38 -2.21
CA MET A 296 -23.00 0.15 -3.07
C MET A 296 -22.86 1.68 -2.91
N TYR A 297 -23.99 2.39 -2.92
CA TYR A 297 -24.02 3.84 -2.71
C TYR A 297 -23.44 4.21 -1.35
N ARG A 298 -23.85 3.52 -0.27
CA ARG A 298 -23.40 3.78 1.12
C ARG A 298 -21.92 3.51 1.37
N ILE A 299 -21.30 2.73 0.50
CA ILE A 299 -19.86 2.43 0.58
C ILE A 299 -19.06 3.16 -0.51
N GLY A 300 -19.65 4.10 -1.25
CA GLY A 300 -18.99 4.89 -2.27
C GLY A 300 -18.45 4.06 -3.44
N ILE A 301 -19.14 2.99 -3.85
CA ILE A 301 -18.78 2.17 -5.02
C ILE A 301 -19.92 2.22 -6.04
N ASN A 302 -19.71 2.90 -7.17
CA ASN A 302 -20.71 3.08 -8.21
C ASN A 302 -20.79 1.95 -9.23
N SER A 303 -19.69 1.20 -9.45
CA SER A 303 -19.65 0.11 -10.41
C SER A 303 -20.11 -1.21 -9.80
N SER A 304 -21.25 -1.73 -10.27
CA SER A 304 -21.80 -3.03 -9.84
C SER A 304 -20.88 -4.20 -10.19
N SER A 305 -20.17 -4.16 -11.33
CA SER A 305 -19.20 -5.18 -11.72
C SER A 305 -17.99 -5.17 -10.80
N TYR A 306 -17.44 -3.99 -10.51
CA TYR A 306 -16.33 -3.80 -9.60
C TYR A 306 -16.68 -4.23 -8.17
N PHE A 307 -17.85 -3.83 -7.67
CA PHE A 307 -18.32 -4.26 -6.35
C PHE A 307 -18.41 -5.79 -6.24
N ARG A 308 -19.03 -6.45 -7.22
CA ARG A 308 -19.15 -7.92 -7.24
C ARG A 308 -17.78 -8.60 -7.25
N GLN A 309 -16.85 -8.09 -8.05
CA GLN A 309 -15.51 -8.61 -8.13
C GLN A 309 -14.81 -8.48 -6.77
N CYS A 310 -14.75 -7.29 -6.17
CA CYS A 310 -14.10 -7.04 -4.89
C CYS A 310 -14.73 -7.86 -3.75
N PHE A 311 -16.05 -7.99 -3.74
CA PHE A 311 -16.77 -8.79 -2.75
C PHE A 311 -16.45 -10.28 -2.89
N LYS A 312 -16.39 -10.79 -4.14
CA LYS A 312 -16.02 -12.17 -4.41
C LYS A 312 -14.57 -12.47 -4.06
N GLU A 313 -13.65 -11.53 -4.31
CA GLU A 313 -12.24 -11.64 -3.89
C GLU A 313 -12.11 -11.76 -2.37
N GLU A 314 -12.91 -11.01 -1.60
CA GLU A 314 -12.84 -10.98 -0.13
C GLU A 314 -13.58 -12.14 0.53
N PHE A 315 -14.78 -12.50 0.03
CA PHE A 315 -15.68 -13.49 0.67
C PHE A 315 -15.82 -14.80 -0.11
N GLY A 316 -15.17 -14.94 -1.27
CA GLY A 316 -15.19 -16.17 -2.10
C GLY A 316 -16.47 -16.39 -2.89
N MET A 317 -17.49 -15.51 -2.77
CA MET A 317 -18.77 -15.61 -3.46
C MET A 317 -19.38 -14.25 -3.74
N ASN A 318 -20.33 -14.18 -4.68
CA ASN A 318 -21.01 -12.92 -5.01
C ASN A 318 -21.93 -12.45 -3.88
N PRO A 319 -22.24 -11.14 -3.77
CA PRO A 319 -23.13 -10.60 -2.73
C PRO A 319 -24.49 -11.27 -2.67
N SER A 320 -25.10 -11.61 -3.84
CA SER A 320 -26.40 -12.30 -3.90
C SER A 320 -26.35 -13.72 -3.37
N GLU A 321 -25.28 -14.47 -3.70
CA GLU A 321 -25.04 -15.83 -3.19
C GLU A 321 -24.79 -15.81 -1.68
N TYR A 322 -24.07 -14.80 -1.20
CA TYR A 322 -23.80 -14.58 0.21
C TYR A 322 -25.10 -14.38 1.01
N LEU A 323 -26.00 -13.51 0.51
CA LEU A 323 -27.32 -13.27 1.09
C LEU A 323 -28.20 -14.53 1.09
N GLN A 324 -28.17 -15.33 0.03
CA GLN A 324 -28.94 -16.56 -0.05
C GLN A 324 -28.47 -17.56 1.00
N LYS A 325 -27.17 -17.75 1.13
CA LYS A 325 -26.56 -18.65 2.14
C LYS A 325 -26.86 -18.23 3.58
N LEU A 326 -26.98 -16.91 3.84
CA LEU A 326 -27.38 -16.42 5.16
C LEU A 326 -28.85 -16.70 5.50
N LYS A 327 -29.72 -16.82 4.51
CA LYS A 327 -31.15 -17.15 4.72
C LYS A 327 -31.41 -18.66 4.90
N GLU A 328 -30.45 -19.48 4.48
CA GLU A 328 -30.52 -20.94 4.58
C GLU A 328 -29.91 -21.49 5.90
N ASN A 329 -29.18 -20.65 6.65
CA ASN A 329 -28.64 -20.97 7.99
C ASN A 329 -29.45 -20.27 9.09
#